data_caa373e1023affd94d59fd7362b54eb2
#
_entry.id   caa373e1023affd94d59fd7362b54eb2
#
_cell.length_a   1.000
_cell.length_b   1.000
_cell.length_c   1.000
_cell.angle_alpha   90.00
_cell.angle_beta   90.00
_cell.angle_gamma   90.00
#
_symmetry.space_group_name_H-M   'P 1'
#
loop_
_entity.id
_entity.type
_entity.pdbx_description
1 polymer ?
#
loop_
_entity_poly.entity_id
_entity_poly.type
_entity_poly.pdbx_seq_one_letter_code
_entity_poly.pdbx_strand_id
1 'polypeptide(L)'
;MKRDITYLGRVINVNSGNVEVEIAKEIPSAAPIIAGRLYKIGQIGTFVKFTIGSLTLYGLVSSVSNSPRMIETLTYEPDYGSRFLQVQLIGEKLGNEKFEKGVGTYPTINDEVHIVTDDDLKSIYGEKTNGYVEIGKHSSSENLAVYIDTHNLILRHSAVLGSTGSGKSNTTAAILKRLLTEYLGSRIVLVDTHGEYSSAFVDNSRVFKINDKVNPLCIPFWAMTFDELSFFLVGRPEGQEQPADKRLREKIVELKMSNAPRLKAGKVEEIYITADSPIPFDIKKLWYDFDREINATYNHVSDHTPDQECLEEEGDPRLLRPARFTPYSPHNTVPYKSKYQTMYSYVGKIFSRLQDSRYSFMFNPPDYSDEESPNDIDHLFRSWIDHNHRLTILDLSGIPFELIDISVGLISRLIYDSMYWGRYEEYTGRQRPILMVYEEAHSYLPKSERSNHIYGYARRAVEKIFKEGRKFGVGAMVITQRPSEISETILAQVGTFIALRLTNSGDKNTVQSAAPNNMNSLIELLPSLRIGEAIIVGEAINIPSRVRIELVEPRPSSNDPKLVEAWTRRFETNEEQYKSVVKSIREQKQ
;
A
#
# COMPACT_ATOMS: atom_id res chain seq x y z
N MET A 1 55.99 -11.36 11.96
CA MET A 1 54.59 -11.76 12.22
C MET A 1 53.91 -12.02 10.87
N LYS A 2 53.31 -13.18 10.66
CA LYS A 2 52.44 -13.38 9.50
C LYS A 2 51.26 -12.44 9.69
N ARG A 3 51.04 -11.50 8.76
CA ARG A 3 49.84 -10.64 8.75
C ARG A 3 48.59 -11.54 8.68
N ASP A 4 47.52 -11.12 9.32
CA ASP A 4 46.24 -11.81 9.26
C ASP A 4 45.79 -11.91 7.79
N ILE A 5 45.30 -13.07 7.40
CA ILE A 5 44.79 -13.36 6.05
C ILE A 5 43.66 -12.38 5.62
N THR A 6 42.93 -11.82 6.60
CA THR A 6 41.83 -10.87 6.38
C THR A 6 42.26 -9.42 6.30
N TYR A 7 43.55 -9.11 6.55
CA TYR A 7 44.06 -7.74 6.53
C TYR A 7 43.85 -7.07 5.16
N LEU A 8 43.27 -5.89 5.19
CA LEU A 8 42.93 -5.11 3.98
C LEU A 8 43.79 -3.85 3.82
N GLY A 9 44.05 -3.13 4.90
CA GLY A 9 44.73 -1.85 4.85
C GLY A 9 44.71 -1.11 6.18
N ARG A 10 44.90 0.21 6.15
CA ARG A 10 44.93 1.06 7.35
C ARG A 10 44.09 2.30 7.19
N VAL A 11 43.60 2.81 8.31
CA VAL A 11 42.91 4.09 8.43
C VAL A 11 43.88 5.24 8.19
N ILE A 12 43.55 6.15 7.31
CA ILE A 12 44.35 7.35 7.00
C ILE A 12 43.65 8.65 7.41
N ASN A 13 42.31 8.62 7.47
CA ASN A 13 41.52 9.81 7.84
C ASN A 13 40.19 9.39 8.48
N VAL A 14 39.69 10.16 9.45
CA VAL A 14 38.40 9.92 10.12
C VAL A 14 37.62 11.23 10.20
N ASN A 15 36.42 11.26 9.60
CA ASN A 15 35.54 12.42 9.58
C ASN A 15 34.09 12.03 9.89
N SER A 16 33.54 12.50 11.03
CA SER A 16 32.10 12.44 11.36
C SER A 16 31.36 11.15 10.94
N GLY A 17 31.97 9.98 11.19
CA GLY A 17 31.38 8.67 10.84
C GLY A 17 31.82 8.11 9.47
N ASN A 18 32.58 8.85 8.67
CA ASN A 18 33.25 8.37 7.46
C ASN A 18 34.73 8.16 7.76
N VAL A 19 35.22 7.01 7.33
CA VAL A 19 36.63 6.61 7.51
C VAL A 19 37.25 6.41 6.14
N GLU A 20 38.40 7.02 5.91
CA GLU A 20 39.18 6.80 4.72
C GLU A 20 40.28 5.76 4.99
N VAL A 21 40.34 4.74 4.16
CA VAL A 21 41.22 3.58 4.30
C VAL A 21 42.12 3.47 3.08
N GLU A 22 43.44 3.35 3.29
CA GLU A 22 44.39 3.01 2.25
C GLU A 22 44.50 1.48 2.15
N ILE A 23 44.21 0.91 0.99
CA ILE A 23 44.39 -0.52 0.73
C ILE A 23 45.85 -0.86 0.64
N ALA A 24 46.27 -1.95 1.31
CA ALA A 24 47.63 -2.42 1.26
C ALA A 24 48.10 -2.79 -0.17
N LYS A 25 49.31 -2.41 -0.53
CA LYS A 25 49.88 -2.63 -1.88
C LYS A 25 50.00 -4.11 -2.26
N GLU A 26 50.14 -4.96 -1.26
CA GLU A 26 50.27 -6.41 -1.42
C GLU A 26 48.96 -7.12 -1.82
N ILE A 27 47.82 -6.40 -1.83
CA ILE A 27 46.57 -6.98 -2.24
C ILE A 27 46.37 -6.76 -3.76
N PRO A 28 46.69 -7.78 -4.59
CA PRO A 28 46.81 -7.57 -6.03
C PRO A 28 45.49 -7.53 -6.77
N SER A 29 44.42 -8.05 -6.18
CA SER A 29 43.17 -8.32 -6.90
C SER A 29 41.97 -7.86 -6.11
N ALA A 30 40.90 -7.46 -6.83
CA ALA A 30 39.60 -7.13 -6.27
C ALA A 30 38.85 -8.38 -5.75
N ALA A 31 39.39 -9.59 -5.89
CA ALA A 31 38.71 -10.83 -5.55
C ALA A 31 39.70 -11.91 -5.06
N PRO A 32 40.35 -11.73 -3.88
CA PRO A 32 41.19 -12.75 -3.30
C PRO A 32 40.40 -13.98 -2.85
N ILE A 33 41.06 -15.14 -2.91
CA ILE A 33 40.54 -16.39 -2.34
C ILE A 33 41.10 -16.55 -0.93
N ILE A 34 40.23 -16.49 0.07
CA ILE A 34 40.56 -16.66 1.48
C ILE A 34 39.85 -17.92 2.01
N ALA A 35 40.59 -18.85 2.58
CA ALA A 35 40.05 -20.13 3.05
C ALA A 35 39.19 -20.86 2.03
N GLY A 36 39.58 -20.82 0.72
CA GLY A 36 38.86 -21.47 -0.37
C GLY A 36 37.61 -20.72 -0.88
N ARG A 37 37.37 -19.50 -0.41
CA ARG A 37 36.24 -18.67 -0.80
C ARG A 37 36.70 -17.37 -1.47
N LEU A 38 35.95 -16.94 -2.48
CA LEU A 38 36.18 -15.71 -3.20
C LEU A 38 35.51 -14.54 -2.46
N TYR A 39 36.32 -13.57 -2.01
CA TYR A 39 35.84 -12.35 -1.39
C TYR A 39 36.01 -11.17 -2.34
N LYS A 40 34.96 -10.38 -2.54
CA LYS A 40 35.02 -9.14 -3.32
C LYS A 40 35.54 -8.02 -2.41
N ILE A 41 36.71 -7.49 -2.74
CA ILE A 41 37.36 -6.44 -1.95
C ILE A 41 37.25 -5.10 -2.69
N GLY A 42 37.06 -4.02 -1.93
CA GLY A 42 37.10 -2.68 -2.46
C GLY A 42 36.05 -2.40 -3.53
N GLN A 43 34.88 -3.01 -3.43
CA GLN A 43 33.71 -2.68 -4.25
C GLN A 43 32.72 -1.90 -3.40
N ILE A 44 32.04 -0.94 -4.02
CA ILE A 44 30.97 -0.19 -3.35
C ILE A 44 29.91 -1.17 -2.86
N GLY A 45 29.48 -1.01 -1.59
CA GLY A 45 28.50 -1.88 -0.95
C GLY A 45 29.07 -3.14 -0.32
N THR A 46 30.41 -3.32 -0.28
CA THR A 46 31.06 -4.37 0.54
C THR A 46 31.34 -3.89 1.95
N PHE A 47 31.48 -4.85 2.88
CA PHE A 47 31.73 -4.53 4.28
C PHE A 47 33.21 -4.68 4.64
N VAL A 48 33.65 -3.85 5.58
CA VAL A 48 34.95 -3.93 6.23
C VAL A 48 34.78 -3.87 7.75
N LYS A 49 35.77 -4.39 8.50
CA LYS A 49 35.79 -4.32 9.97
C LYS A 49 37.08 -3.70 10.48
N PHE A 50 36.95 -3.02 11.60
CA PHE A 50 38.06 -2.43 12.38
C PHE A 50 38.10 -3.11 13.73
N THR A 51 39.23 -3.64 14.14
CA THR A 51 39.37 -4.31 15.43
C THR A 51 40.11 -3.39 16.39
N ILE A 52 39.43 -2.95 17.44
CA ILE A 52 39.97 -2.07 18.50
C ILE A 52 39.91 -2.80 19.84
N GLY A 53 40.95 -3.52 20.18
CA GLY A 53 40.92 -4.39 21.36
C GLY A 53 39.87 -5.49 21.27
N SER A 54 38.89 -5.48 22.17
CA SER A 54 37.73 -6.40 22.14
C SER A 54 36.55 -5.89 21.34
N LEU A 55 36.60 -4.64 20.89
CA LEU A 55 35.55 -4.01 20.11
C LEU A 55 35.81 -4.21 18.60
N THR A 56 34.83 -4.64 17.86
CA THR A 56 34.84 -4.72 16.39
C THR A 56 33.83 -3.74 15.82
N LEU A 57 34.34 -2.76 15.06
CA LEU A 57 33.49 -1.83 14.31
C LEU A 57 33.26 -2.38 12.91
N TYR A 58 32.09 -2.17 12.38
CA TYR A 58 31.72 -2.56 11.02
C TYR A 58 31.38 -1.32 10.18
N GLY A 59 31.88 -1.32 8.95
CA GLY A 59 31.65 -0.23 8.01
C GLY A 59 31.32 -0.74 6.62
N LEU A 60 30.61 0.10 5.88
CA LEU A 60 30.18 -0.12 4.50
C LEU A 60 31.05 0.72 3.57
N VAL A 61 31.62 0.12 2.53
CA VAL A 61 32.38 0.83 1.51
C VAL A 61 31.42 1.69 0.68
N SER A 62 31.57 3.01 0.76
CA SER A 62 30.73 4.00 0.08
C SER A 62 31.31 4.47 -1.25
N SER A 63 32.64 4.59 -1.34
CA SER A 63 33.32 4.91 -2.60
C SER A 63 34.70 4.29 -2.66
N VAL A 64 35.21 4.17 -3.87
CA VAL A 64 36.55 3.68 -4.18
C VAL A 64 37.21 4.68 -5.09
N SER A 65 38.42 5.13 -4.72
CA SER A 65 39.17 6.11 -5.49
C SER A 65 40.65 5.69 -5.64
N ASN A 66 41.27 6.23 -6.62
CA ASN A 66 42.70 6.16 -6.83
C ASN A 66 43.24 7.60 -6.82
N SER A 67 44.18 7.93 -5.93
CA SER A 67 44.79 9.24 -5.93
C SER A 67 46.12 9.14 -6.71
N PRO A 68 46.27 9.85 -7.80
CA PRO A 68 47.59 10.02 -8.40
C PRO A 68 48.41 10.86 -7.42
N ARG A 69 49.38 10.27 -6.73
CA ARG A 69 50.42 11.06 -6.09
C ARG A 69 51.14 11.82 -7.20
N MET A 70 51.07 13.14 -7.19
CA MET A 70 52.09 13.96 -7.85
C MET A 70 53.42 13.69 -7.17
N ILE A 71 54.20 12.76 -7.71
CA ILE A 71 55.59 12.57 -7.32
C ILE A 71 56.40 13.55 -8.16
N GLU A 72 56.87 14.62 -7.53
CA GLU A 72 57.92 15.50 -8.03
C GLU A 72 59.29 14.81 -8.04
N THR A 73 59.42 13.61 -8.57
CA THR A 73 60.72 12.98 -8.78
C THR A 73 60.77 12.19 -10.09
N LEU A 74 61.75 12.53 -10.90
CA LEU A 74 62.12 12.07 -12.25
C LEU A 74 62.49 10.59 -12.33
N THR A 75 61.72 9.65 -11.85
CA THR A 75 61.94 8.22 -12.10
C THR A 75 60.63 7.59 -12.56
N TYR A 76 60.66 7.17 -13.84
CA TYR A 76 59.56 6.54 -14.56
C TYR A 76 59.39 5.10 -14.10
N GLU A 77 58.80 4.88 -12.91
CA GLU A 77 58.13 3.64 -12.57
C GLU A 77 56.64 3.93 -12.55
N PRO A 78 55.80 3.12 -13.22
CA PRO A 78 54.37 3.27 -13.12
C PRO A 78 53.96 2.82 -11.71
N ASP A 79 53.97 3.74 -10.75
CA ASP A 79 53.39 3.53 -9.44
C ASP A 79 51.85 3.48 -9.67
N TYR A 80 51.30 2.28 -9.68
CA TYR A 80 49.86 2.09 -9.67
C TYR A 80 49.36 2.69 -8.34
N GLY A 81 48.93 3.95 -8.38
CA GLY A 81 48.62 4.81 -7.26
C GLY A 81 47.88 4.14 -6.14
N SER A 82 48.09 4.59 -4.92
CA SER A 82 47.42 4.06 -3.74
C SER A 82 45.90 4.05 -3.92
N ARG A 83 45.27 2.91 -3.58
CA ARG A 83 43.82 2.73 -3.66
C ARG A 83 43.20 3.10 -2.31
N PHE A 84 42.15 3.92 -2.34
CA PHE A 84 41.48 4.43 -1.18
C PHE A 84 40.02 3.99 -1.16
N LEU A 85 39.54 3.61 0.03
CA LEU A 85 38.15 3.34 0.30
C LEU A 85 37.60 4.43 1.22
N GLN A 86 36.45 4.97 0.87
CA GLN A 86 35.62 5.65 1.86
C GLN A 86 34.67 4.64 2.48
N VAL A 87 34.69 4.57 3.81
CA VAL A 87 33.95 3.60 4.60
C VAL A 87 33.06 4.36 5.55
N GLN A 88 31.79 4.05 5.52
CA GLN A 88 30.80 4.57 6.43
C GLN A 88 30.58 3.57 7.57
N LEU A 89 30.77 3.99 8.83
CA LEU A 89 30.53 3.16 10.00
C LEU A 89 29.04 2.90 10.18
N ILE A 90 28.66 1.65 10.46
CA ILE A 90 27.27 1.18 10.55
C ILE A 90 26.90 0.59 11.89
N GLY A 91 27.86 0.07 12.63
CA GLY A 91 27.61 -0.52 13.95
C GLY A 91 28.84 -1.15 14.56
N GLU A 92 28.67 -1.67 15.76
CA GLU A 92 29.73 -2.24 16.55
C GLU A 92 29.32 -3.54 17.24
N LYS A 93 30.34 -4.32 17.68
CA LYS A 93 30.17 -5.56 18.41
C LYS A 93 31.28 -5.68 19.46
N LEU A 94 30.88 -5.83 20.72
CA LEU A 94 31.81 -6.04 21.81
C LEU A 94 32.00 -7.54 22.07
N GLY A 95 33.19 -8.08 21.73
CA GLY A 95 33.49 -9.50 21.92
C GLY A 95 32.45 -10.43 21.32
N ASN A 96 31.80 -11.24 22.18
CA ASN A 96 30.74 -12.17 21.79
C ASN A 96 29.31 -11.62 21.96
N GLU A 97 29.14 -10.33 22.28
CA GLU A 97 27.85 -9.70 22.39
C GLU A 97 27.13 -9.59 21.03
N LYS A 98 25.88 -9.22 21.06
CA LYS A 98 25.11 -8.98 19.81
C LYS A 98 25.61 -7.73 19.12
N PHE A 99 25.48 -7.72 17.80
CA PHE A 99 25.73 -6.53 16.99
C PHE A 99 24.74 -5.40 17.37
N GLU A 100 25.29 -4.20 17.59
CA GLU A 100 24.51 -2.99 17.84
C GLU A 100 24.66 -2.00 16.68
N LYS A 101 23.54 -1.38 16.29
CA LYS A 101 23.51 -0.32 15.26
C LYS A 101 24.07 0.97 15.84
N GLY A 102 24.89 1.68 15.05
CA GLY A 102 25.57 2.89 15.48
C GLY A 102 26.92 2.57 16.09
N VAL A 103 27.71 3.58 16.36
CA VAL A 103 29.08 3.44 16.91
C VAL A 103 29.28 4.40 18.07
N GLY A 104 29.72 3.86 19.21
CA GLY A 104 30.11 4.64 20.37
C GLY A 104 31.58 5.03 20.35
N THR A 105 32.42 4.27 19.61
CA THR A 105 33.84 4.49 19.46
C THR A 105 34.23 4.62 18.00
N TYR A 106 35.18 5.48 17.69
CA TYR A 106 35.69 5.67 16.32
C TYR A 106 37.10 5.07 16.20
N PRO A 107 37.45 4.53 15.00
CA PRO A 107 38.82 4.11 14.74
C PRO A 107 39.74 5.32 14.69
N THR A 108 41.03 5.10 14.94
CA THR A 108 42.05 6.11 14.86
C THR A 108 42.98 5.90 13.67
N ILE A 109 43.77 6.93 13.33
CA ILE A 109 44.74 6.84 12.24
C ILE A 109 45.71 5.70 12.50
N ASN A 110 46.00 4.90 11.48
CA ASN A 110 46.81 3.66 11.47
C ASN A 110 46.14 2.42 12.07
N ASP A 111 44.90 2.47 12.53
CA ASP A 111 44.18 1.25 12.90
C ASP A 111 44.04 0.31 11.69
N GLU A 112 44.13 -0.99 11.96
CA GLU A 112 44.09 -2.02 10.94
C GLU A 112 42.64 -2.26 10.49
N VAL A 113 42.49 -2.41 9.19
CA VAL A 113 41.19 -2.67 8.53
C VAL A 113 41.22 -4.07 7.95
N HIS A 114 40.16 -4.81 8.16
CA HIS A 114 40.04 -6.19 7.75
C HIS A 114 38.80 -6.42 6.87
N ILE A 115 38.84 -7.47 6.08
CA ILE A 115 37.72 -7.97 5.30
C ILE A 115 36.69 -8.59 6.28
N VAL A 116 35.42 -8.34 6.05
CA VAL A 116 34.33 -9.03 6.76
C VAL A 116 34.11 -10.40 6.12
N THR A 117 34.21 -11.44 6.92
CA THR A 117 34.02 -12.83 6.50
C THR A 117 32.55 -13.25 6.57
N ASP A 118 32.21 -14.39 5.93
CA ASP A 118 30.85 -14.95 6.04
C ASP A 118 30.44 -15.24 7.49
N ASP A 119 31.40 -15.60 8.36
CA ASP A 119 31.13 -15.86 9.77
C ASP A 119 30.86 -14.56 10.55
N ASP A 120 31.56 -13.48 10.22
CA ASP A 120 31.22 -12.14 10.72
C ASP A 120 29.78 -11.75 10.31
N LEU A 121 29.46 -11.92 9.04
CA LEU A 121 28.12 -11.60 8.52
C LEU A 121 27.02 -12.46 9.16
N LYS A 122 27.26 -13.76 9.37
CA LYS A 122 26.33 -14.62 10.13
C LYS A 122 26.12 -14.10 11.54
N SER A 123 27.18 -13.63 12.20
CA SER A 123 27.05 -13.08 13.54
C SER A 123 26.27 -11.78 13.61
N ILE A 124 26.23 -11.00 12.51
CA ILE A 124 25.50 -9.74 12.38
C ILE A 124 24.03 -9.98 12.00
N TYR A 125 23.80 -10.80 10.97
CA TYR A 125 22.42 -11.13 10.54
C TYR A 125 21.72 -12.08 11.51
N GLY A 126 22.47 -12.79 12.33
CA GLY A 126 21.96 -13.80 13.25
C GLY A 126 21.61 -15.11 12.54
N GLU A 127 21.25 -16.08 13.35
CA GLU A 127 20.59 -17.30 12.90
C GLU A 127 19.08 -17.09 12.88
N LYS A 128 18.35 -17.98 12.20
CA LYS A 128 16.88 -17.97 12.21
C LYS A 128 16.38 -18.02 13.67
N THR A 129 15.93 -16.88 14.16
CA THR A 129 15.33 -16.76 15.51
C THR A 129 13.86 -16.44 15.40
N ASN A 130 13.12 -16.70 16.48
CA ASN A 130 11.70 -16.34 16.53
C ASN A 130 11.54 -14.82 16.35
N GLY A 131 10.61 -14.41 15.48
CA GLY A 131 10.38 -13.00 15.13
C GLY A 131 11.10 -12.54 13.87
N TYR A 132 11.91 -13.40 13.23
CA TYR A 132 12.61 -13.08 11.99
C TYR A 132 12.17 -13.99 10.84
N VAL A 133 12.05 -13.43 9.64
CA VAL A 133 11.76 -14.17 8.41
C VAL A 133 12.89 -14.00 7.40
N GLU A 134 13.20 -15.08 6.69
CA GLU A 134 14.15 -15.05 5.58
C GLU A 134 13.52 -14.33 4.39
N ILE A 135 14.20 -13.31 3.84
CA ILE A 135 13.72 -12.57 2.68
C ILE A 135 14.44 -12.95 1.38
N GLY A 136 15.62 -13.54 1.49
CA GLY A 136 16.45 -13.93 0.36
C GLY A 136 17.90 -14.15 0.79
N LYS A 137 18.79 -14.09 -0.19
CA LYS A 137 20.24 -14.32 0.02
C LYS A 137 21.04 -13.06 -0.24
N HIS A 138 22.13 -12.88 0.51
CA HIS A 138 23.03 -11.75 0.32
C HIS A 138 23.68 -11.79 -1.08
N SER A 139 23.66 -10.68 -1.82
CA SER A 139 24.12 -10.66 -3.22
C SER A 139 25.62 -10.94 -3.42
N SER A 140 26.42 -10.81 -2.37
CA SER A 140 27.86 -11.13 -2.39
C SER A 140 28.17 -12.54 -1.94
N SER A 141 27.23 -13.27 -1.29
CA SER A 141 27.41 -14.64 -0.80
C SER A 141 26.10 -15.42 -0.96
N GLU A 142 26.07 -16.35 -1.91
CA GLU A 142 24.86 -17.14 -2.22
C GLU A 142 24.43 -18.07 -1.06
N ASN A 143 25.32 -18.34 -0.11
CA ASN A 143 25.05 -19.19 1.05
C ASN A 143 24.58 -18.43 2.29
N LEU A 144 24.57 -17.09 2.25
CA LEU A 144 24.18 -16.27 3.39
C LEU A 144 22.73 -15.83 3.27
N ALA A 145 21.86 -16.44 4.07
CA ALA A 145 20.47 -16.00 4.22
C ALA A 145 20.40 -14.64 4.93
N VAL A 146 19.51 -13.79 4.46
CA VAL A 146 19.23 -12.49 5.06
C VAL A 146 17.87 -12.55 5.74
N TYR A 147 17.86 -12.25 7.03
CA TYR A 147 16.67 -12.24 7.86
C TYR A 147 16.24 -10.82 8.17
N ILE A 148 14.92 -10.61 8.23
CA ILE A 148 14.32 -9.32 8.60
C ILE A 148 13.41 -9.52 9.81
N ASP A 149 13.42 -8.53 10.69
CA ASP A 149 12.54 -8.45 11.86
C ASP A 149 11.10 -8.20 11.41
N THR A 150 10.23 -9.17 11.70
CA THR A 150 8.82 -9.15 11.31
C THR A 150 8.05 -8.04 12.01
N HIS A 151 8.34 -7.78 13.29
CA HIS A 151 7.67 -6.73 14.06
C HIS A 151 7.93 -5.36 13.44
N ASN A 152 9.19 -5.06 13.15
CA ASN A 152 9.58 -3.79 12.56
C ASN A 152 9.13 -3.69 11.09
N LEU A 153 9.15 -4.78 10.32
CA LEU A 153 8.65 -4.81 8.95
C LEU A 153 7.16 -4.43 8.87
N ILE A 154 6.35 -4.94 9.79
CA ILE A 154 4.89 -4.79 9.78
C ILE A 154 4.49 -3.51 10.51
N LEU A 155 4.79 -3.41 11.81
CA LEU A 155 4.24 -2.34 12.65
C LEU A 155 4.99 -1.00 12.55
N ARG A 156 6.22 -0.99 12.00
CA ARG A 156 6.95 0.24 11.65
C ARG A 156 6.77 0.63 10.19
N HIS A 157 5.85 -0.04 9.53
CA HIS A 157 5.50 0.15 8.13
C HIS A 157 6.67 -0.09 7.18
N SER A 158 6.36 -0.50 5.97
CA SER A 158 7.37 -0.80 4.97
C SER A 158 6.97 -0.33 3.58
N ALA A 159 7.96 -0.20 2.70
CA ALA A 159 7.75 0.14 1.30
C ALA A 159 8.56 -0.79 0.38
N VAL A 160 7.91 -1.32 -0.65
CA VAL A 160 8.55 -2.05 -1.76
C VAL A 160 8.55 -1.14 -2.98
N LEU A 161 9.73 -0.73 -3.40
CA LEU A 161 9.93 0.28 -4.43
C LEU A 161 10.71 -0.30 -5.61
N GLY A 162 10.36 0.09 -6.83
CA GLY A 162 11.12 -0.35 -8.01
C GLY A 162 10.39 -0.09 -9.31
N SER A 163 11.12 0.08 -10.40
CA SER A 163 10.56 0.28 -11.73
C SER A 163 9.79 -0.95 -12.23
N THR A 164 9.00 -0.79 -13.29
CA THR A 164 8.31 -1.91 -13.95
C THR A 164 9.33 -2.98 -14.38
N GLY A 165 9.00 -4.25 -14.15
CA GLY A 165 9.87 -5.38 -14.46
C GLY A 165 11.09 -5.55 -13.54
N SER A 166 11.21 -4.79 -12.44
CA SER A 166 12.30 -4.96 -11.47
C SER A 166 12.11 -6.14 -10.52
N GLY A 167 10.89 -6.71 -10.43
CA GLY A 167 10.54 -7.83 -9.56
C GLY A 167 9.74 -7.46 -8.32
N LYS A 168 9.05 -6.30 -8.29
CA LYS A 168 8.21 -5.87 -7.15
C LYS A 168 7.18 -6.91 -6.74
N SER A 169 6.32 -7.33 -7.66
CA SER A 169 5.23 -8.27 -7.37
C SER A 169 5.77 -9.60 -6.85
N ASN A 170 6.90 -10.10 -7.41
CA ASN A 170 7.58 -11.29 -6.89
C ASN A 170 8.13 -11.06 -5.47
N THR A 171 8.77 -9.91 -5.22
CA THR A 171 9.33 -9.58 -3.90
C THR A 171 8.24 -9.52 -2.84
N THR A 172 7.13 -8.84 -3.15
CA THR A 172 5.96 -8.78 -2.28
C THR A 172 5.39 -10.18 -2.02
N ALA A 173 5.19 -10.97 -3.06
CA ALA A 173 4.69 -12.33 -2.91
C ALA A 173 5.64 -13.21 -2.09
N ALA A 174 6.97 -13.05 -2.24
CA ALA A 174 7.96 -13.76 -1.43
C ALA A 174 7.84 -13.42 0.06
N ILE A 175 7.73 -12.12 0.40
CA ILE A 175 7.53 -11.66 1.77
C ILE A 175 6.23 -12.25 2.35
N LEU A 176 5.11 -12.09 1.63
CA LEU A 176 3.82 -12.55 2.10
C LEU A 176 3.78 -14.07 2.27
N LYS A 177 4.36 -14.86 1.36
CA LYS A 177 4.48 -16.33 1.49
C LYS A 177 5.28 -16.72 2.73
N ARG A 178 6.39 -16.05 3.00
CA ARG A 178 7.20 -16.29 4.21
C ARG A 178 6.41 -15.98 5.47
N LEU A 179 5.70 -14.84 5.53
CA LEU A 179 4.84 -14.49 6.67
C LEU A 179 3.73 -15.53 6.89
N LEU A 180 3.06 -15.97 5.83
CA LEU A 180 2.02 -17.00 5.90
C LEU A 180 2.57 -18.36 6.34
N THR A 181 3.80 -18.69 5.99
CA THR A 181 4.44 -19.97 6.35
C THR A 181 4.88 -19.98 7.81
N GLU A 182 5.50 -18.90 8.27
CA GLU A 182 6.07 -18.82 9.62
C GLU A 182 5.03 -18.49 10.71
N TYR A 183 3.95 -17.75 10.37
CA TYR A 183 2.99 -17.26 11.35
C TYR A 183 1.57 -17.77 11.07
N LEU A 184 1.13 -18.77 11.80
CA LEU A 184 -0.20 -19.36 11.65
C LEU A 184 -1.35 -18.39 12.01
N GLY A 185 -1.10 -17.41 12.84
CA GLY A 185 -2.06 -16.36 13.24
C GLY A 185 -1.96 -15.07 12.41
N SER A 186 -1.19 -15.06 11.32
CA SER A 186 -1.05 -13.86 10.48
C SER A 186 -2.39 -13.44 9.87
N ARG A 187 -2.60 -12.13 9.77
CA ARG A 187 -3.77 -11.50 9.14
C ARG A 187 -3.27 -10.44 8.18
N ILE A 188 -3.52 -10.65 6.90
CA ILE A 188 -3.02 -9.79 5.83
C ILE A 188 -4.17 -9.45 4.91
N VAL A 189 -4.33 -8.17 4.59
CA VAL A 189 -5.27 -7.68 3.56
C VAL A 189 -4.46 -6.98 2.47
N LEU A 190 -4.52 -7.52 1.27
CA LEU A 190 -3.88 -6.97 0.08
C LEU A 190 -4.93 -6.27 -0.79
N VAL A 191 -4.74 -4.98 -1.01
CA VAL A 191 -5.47 -4.17 -1.98
C VAL A 191 -4.74 -4.30 -3.32
N ASP A 192 -5.29 -5.09 -4.22
CA ASP A 192 -4.70 -5.47 -5.51
C ASP A 192 -5.42 -4.74 -6.65
N THR A 193 -4.83 -3.66 -7.14
CA THR A 193 -5.45 -2.82 -8.18
C THR A 193 -5.38 -3.41 -9.57
N HIS A 194 -4.50 -4.38 -9.81
CA HIS A 194 -4.29 -5.01 -11.12
C HIS A 194 -4.71 -6.48 -11.18
N GLY A 195 -5.06 -7.12 -10.06
CA GLY A 195 -5.46 -8.52 -9.99
C GLY A 195 -4.32 -9.51 -10.22
N GLU A 196 -3.08 -9.12 -9.87
CA GLU A 196 -1.88 -9.92 -10.17
C GLU A 196 -1.63 -11.04 -9.15
N TYR A 197 -2.05 -10.89 -7.90
CA TYR A 197 -1.60 -11.74 -6.80
C TYR A 197 -2.42 -13.01 -6.60
N SER A 198 -3.64 -13.08 -7.08
CA SER A 198 -4.52 -14.22 -6.89
C SER A 198 -3.90 -15.56 -7.36
N SER A 199 -3.17 -15.54 -8.48
CA SER A 199 -2.46 -16.69 -9.02
C SER A 199 -1.33 -17.22 -8.13
N ALA A 200 -0.70 -16.34 -7.36
CA ALA A 200 0.40 -16.72 -6.47
C ALA A 200 -0.07 -17.33 -5.14
N PHE A 201 -1.34 -17.16 -4.77
CA PHE A 201 -1.88 -17.55 -3.45
C PHE A 201 -3.16 -18.40 -3.53
N VAL A 202 -3.29 -19.24 -4.53
CA VAL A 202 -4.51 -20.04 -4.81
C VAL A 202 -5.06 -20.76 -3.57
N ASP A 203 -4.17 -21.42 -2.79
CA ASP A 203 -4.59 -22.23 -1.65
C ASP A 203 -4.58 -21.48 -0.31
N ASN A 204 -4.01 -20.28 -0.27
CA ASN A 204 -3.72 -19.55 0.97
C ASN A 204 -4.46 -18.22 1.10
N SER A 205 -5.29 -17.85 0.12
CA SER A 205 -6.00 -16.58 0.12
C SER A 205 -7.49 -16.74 -0.10
N ARG A 206 -8.24 -15.78 0.43
CA ARG A 206 -9.62 -15.51 0.05
C ARG A 206 -9.63 -14.28 -0.85
N VAL A 207 -10.05 -14.48 -2.10
CA VAL A 207 -10.09 -13.42 -3.11
C VAL A 207 -11.51 -12.88 -3.23
N PHE A 208 -11.65 -11.57 -3.11
CA PHE A 208 -12.90 -10.85 -3.37
C PHE A 208 -12.75 -10.06 -4.65
N LYS A 209 -13.68 -10.26 -5.59
CA LYS A 209 -13.66 -9.62 -6.90
C LYS A 209 -15.05 -9.15 -7.28
N ILE A 210 -15.15 -8.06 -8.05
CA ILE A 210 -16.42 -7.58 -8.60
C ILE A 210 -17.04 -8.70 -9.46
N ASN A 211 -18.35 -8.89 -9.31
CA ASN A 211 -19.13 -9.90 -10.02
C ASN A 211 -18.68 -11.36 -9.81
N ASP A 212 -17.81 -11.64 -8.83
CA ASP A 212 -17.53 -13.02 -8.42
C ASP A 212 -18.79 -13.65 -7.79
N LYS A 213 -19.04 -14.92 -8.13
CA LYS A 213 -20.23 -15.63 -7.64
C LYS A 213 -20.07 -16.19 -6.23
N VAL A 214 -18.84 -16.39 -5.78
CA VAL A 214 -18.52 -17.02 -4.48
C VAL A 214 -18.14 -15.98 -3.45
N ASN A 215 -17.26 -15.06 -3.81
CA ASN A 215 -16.80 -13.98 -2.95
C ASN A 215 -16.92 -12.64 -3.69
N PRO A 216 -18.14 -12.12 -3.86
CA PRO A 216 -18.30 -10.80 -4.47
C PRO A 216 -17.64 -9.73 -3.62
N LEU A 217 -16.94 -8.79 -4.26
CA LEU A 217 -16.42 -7.61 -3.59
C LEU A 217 -17.57 -6.66 -3.27
N CYS A 218 -17.86 -6.49 -2.00
CA CYS A 218 -18.90 -5.62 -1.49
C CYS A 218 -18.27 -4.46 -0.73
N ILE A 219 -18.55 -3.24 -1.17
CA ILE A 219 -18.10 -2.01 -0.50
C ILE A 219 -19.36 -1.16 -0.26
N PRO A 220 -20.03 -1.28 0.90
CA PRO A 220 -21.35 -0.72 1.08
C PRO A 220 -21.32 0.81 1.19
N PHE A 221 -22.10 1.50 0.36
CA PHE A 221 -22.25 2.97 0.35
C PHE A 221 -22.71 3.53 1.70
N TRP A 222 -23.55 2.80 2.42
CA TRP A 222 -24.09 3.25 3.72
C TRP A 222 -23.05 3.28 4.85
N ALA A 223 -21.89 2.65 4.65
CA ALA A 223 -20.74 2.75 5.56
C ALA A 223 -19.85 3.98 5.27
N MET A 224 -20.15 4.75 4.25
CA MET A 224 -19.48 6.04 3.97
C MET A 224 -19.87 7.10 5.00
N THR A 225 -18.95 8.02 5.27
CA THR A 225 -19.30 9.27 5.96
C THR A 225 -20.19 10.13 5.06
N PHE A 226 -20.85 11.12 5.63
CA PHE A 226 -21.70 12.02 4.85
C PHE A 226 -20.91 12.74 3.74
N ASP A 227 -19.70 13.16 4.05
CA ASP A 227 -18.86 13.85 3.07
C ASP A 227 -18.42 12.92 1.92
N GLU A 228 -18.01 11.67 2.24
CA GLU A 228 -17.72 10.64 1.25
C GLU A 228 -18.94 10.35 0.38
N LEU A 229 -20.11 10.16 1.00
CA LEU A 229 -21.33 9.81 0.29
C LEU A 229 -21.89 10.95 -0.56
N SER A 230 -21.92 12.18 -0.04
CA SER A 230 -22.39 13.34 -0.79
C SER A 230 -21.49 13.63 -1.98
N PHE A 231 -20.18 13.52 -1.81
CA PHE A 231 -19.25 13.61 -2.92
C PHE A 231 -19.52 12.53 -3.98
N PHE A 232 -19.66 11.28 -3.54
CA PHE A 232 -19.90 10.13 -4.40
C PHE A 232 -21.22 10.26 -5.18
N LEU A 233 -22.30 10.72 -4.54
CA LEU A 233 -23.63 10.87 -5.17
C LEU A 233 -23.75 12.08 -6.08
N VAL A 234 -23.24 13.23 -5.63
CA VAL A 234 -23.54 14.51 -6.29
C VAL A 234 -22.31 15.30 -6.76
N GLY A 235 -21.10 14.76 -6.51
CA GLY A 235 -19.84 15.36 -6.95
C GLY A 235 -19.47 16.62 -6.19
N ARG A 236 -19.83 16.72 -4.91
CA ARG A 236 -19.58 17.91 -4.11
C ARG A 236 -18.21 17.91 -3.47
N PRO A 237 -17.39 18.98 -3.62
CA PRO A 237 -16.14 19.13 -2.85
C PRO A 237 -16.40 19.36 -1.36
N GLU A 238 -15.53 18.84 -0.53
CA GLU A 238 -15.55 19.04 0.92
C GLU A 238 -15.51 20.56 1.31
N GLY A 239 -16.28 20.95 2.30
CA GLY A 239 -16.21 22.30 2.89
C GLY A 239 -17.19 23.35 2.33
N GLN A 240 -18.02 23.05 1.33
CA GLN A 240 -19.03 23.98 0.82
C GLN A 240 -20.45 23.46 1.08
N GLU A 241 -21.03 23.78 2.24
CA GLU A 241 -22.39 23.34 2.59
C GLU A 241 -23.45 24.17 1.84
N GLN A 242 -24.31 23.50 1.06
CA GLN A 242 -25.46 24.08 0.37
C GLN A 242 -26.76 23.72 1.10
N PRO A 243 -27.86 24.48 0.90
CA PRO A 243 -29.16 24.12 1.49
C PRO A 243 -29.61 22.69 1.17
N ALA A 244 -29.27 22.18 -0.04
CA ALA A 244 -29.55 20.81 -0.45
C ALA A 244 -28.83 19.77 0.41
N ASP A 245 -27.62 20.07 0.91
CA ASP A 245 -26.85 19.14 1.73
C ASP A 245 -27.48 18.93 3.10
N LYS A 246 -28.01 19.99 3.70
CA LYS A 246 -28.76 19.88 4.93
C LYS A 246 -29.93 18.92 4.76
N ARG A 247 -30.70 19.10 3.68
CA ARG A 247 -31.85 18.23 3.38
C ARG A 247 -31.42 16.79 3.10
N LEU A 248 -30.34 16.58 2.36
CA LEU A 248 -29.76 15.28 2.09
C LEU A 248 -29.33 14.59 3.39
N ARG A 249 -28.65 15.31 4.29
CA ARG A 249 -28.24 14.81 5.59
C ARG A 249 -29.42 14.38 6.47
N GLU A 250 -30.43 15.26 6.56
CA GLU A 250 -31.66 14.98 7.32
C GLU A 250 -32.36 13.70 6.83
N LYS A 251 -32.49 13.55 5.51
CA LYS A 251 -33.15 12.38 4.91
C LYS A 251 -32.35 11.09 5.10
N ILE A 252 -31.04 11.14 4.99
CA ILE A 252 -30.18 9.99 5.29
C ILE A 252 -30.33 9.55 6.75
N VAL A 253 -30.34 10.50 7.70
CA VAL A 253 -30.55 10.20 9.12
C VAL A 253 -31.92 9.57 9.35
N GLU A 254 -33.00 10.11 8.74
CA GLU A 254 -34.35 9.56 8.80
C GLU A 254 -34.39 8.09 8.33
N LEU A 255 -33.78 7.79 7.17
CA LEU A 255 -33.73 6.43 6.63
C LEU A 255 -32.89 5.48 7.50
N LYS A 256 -31.77 5.96 8.04
CA LYS A 256 -30.95 5.19 9.00
C LYS A 256 -31.70 4.91 10.30
N MET A 257 -32.42 5.90 10.86
CA MET A 257 -33.26 5.72 12.05
C MET A 257 -34.37 4.69 11.82
N SER A 258 -35.03 4.73 10.68
CA SER A 258 -36.09 3.77 10.35
C SER A 258 -35.58 2.33 10.26
N ASN A 259 -34.32 2.13 9.90
CA ASN A 259 -33.70 0.82 9.78
C ASN A 259 -32.96 0.35 11.05
N ALA A 260 -32.55 1.24 11.93
CA ALA A 260 -31.81 0.91 13.15
C ALA A 260 -32.46 -0.18 14.04
N PRO A 261 -33.80 -0.24 14.22
CA PRO A 261 -34.44 -1.32 14.99
C PRO A 261 -34.23 -2.72 14.38
N ARG A 262 -33.94 -2.81 13.09
CA ARG A 262 -33.73 -4.07 12.35
C ARG A 262 -32.30 -4.60 12.45
N LEU A 263 -31.37 -3.81 12.96
CA LEU A 263 -29.98 -4.24 13.14
C LEU A 263 -29.88 -5.47 14.01
N LYS A 264 -29.11 -6.46 13.57
CA LYS A 264 -28.89 -7.71 14.31
C LYS A 264 -27.76 -7.60 15.32
N ALA A 265 -26.75 -6.81 14.97
CA ALA A 265 -25.60 -6.53 15.81
C ALA A 265 -25.49 -5.03 16.10
N GLY A 266 -24.86 -4.65 17.21
CA GLY A 266 -24.52 -3.27 17.50
C GLY A 266 -25.72 -2.32 17.57
N LYS A 267 -26.81 -2.73 18.24
CA LYS A 267 -27.98 -1.86 18.44
C LYS A 267 -27.58 -0.54 19.07
N VAL A 268 -28.03 0.56 18.48
CA VAL A 268 -27.70 1.92 18.88
C VAL A 268 -29.00 2.67 19.23
N GLU A 269 -28.92 3.54 20.25
CA GLU A 269 -30.03 4.43 20.58
C GLU A 269 -30.15 5.55 19.53
N GLU A 270 -31.38 5.95 19.21
CA GLU A 270 -31.69 6.92 18.16
C GLU A 270 -30.90 8.23 18.31
N ILE A 271 -30.66 8.69 19.54
CA ILE A 271 -29.93 9.94 19.84
C ILE A 271 -28.48 9.94 19.33
N TYR A 272 -27.88 8.75 19.13
CA TYR A 272 -26.50 8.63 18.66
C TYR A 272 -26.43 8.38 17.14
N ILE A 273 -27.58 8.29 16.45
CA ILE A 273 -27.60 8.07 15.01
C ILE A 273 -27.31 9.37 14.27
N THR A 274 -26.29 9.36 13.46
CA THR A 274 -25.88 10.47 12.60
C THR A 274 -25.84 10.01 11.15
N ALA A 275 -25.64 10.94 10.23
CA ALA A 275 -25.41 10.61 8.82
C ALA A 275 -24.15 9.75 8.62
N ASP A 276 -23.17 9.84 9.54
CA ASP A 276 -21.92 9.08 9.49
C ASP A 276 -22.03 7.69 10.14
N SER A 277 -23.12 7.41 10.88
CA SER A 277 -23.33 6.09 11.48
C SER A 277 -23.41 5.01 10.40
N PRO A 278 -22.64 3.91 10.46
CA PRO A 278 -22.63 2.88 9.44
C PRO A 278 -23.85 1.96 9.56
N ILE A 279 -25.01 2.50 9.25
CA ILE A 279 -26.31 1.82 9.29
C ILE A 279 -26.83 1.66 7.87
N PRO A 280 -27.21 0.44 7.45
CA PRO A 280 -27.80 0.21 6.12
C PRO A 280 -29.07 1.05 5.90
N PHE A 281 -29.26 1.54 4.70
CA PHE A 281 -30.49 2.19 4.25
C PHE A 281 -30.67 2.05 2.73
N ASP A 282 -31.92 2.20 2.25
CA ASP A 282 -32.23 2.08 0.83
C ASP A 282 -31.95 3.39 0.09
N ILE A 283 -30.93 3.39 -0.77
CA ILE A 283 -30.54 4.55 -1.57
C ILE A 283 -31.51 4.84 -2.71
N LYS A 284 -32.22 3.82 -3.23
CA LYS A 284 -33.23 4.01 -4.27
C LYS A 284 -34.46 4.68 -3.68
N LYS A 285 -34.79 4.35 -2.42
CA LYS A 285 -35.82 5.06 -1.67
C LYS A 285 -35.41 6.52 -1.40
N LEU A 286 -34.15 6.78 -1.05
CA LEU A 286 -33.63 8.14 -0.91
C LEU A 286 -33.88 8.98 -2.19
N TRP A 287 -33.52 8.42 -3.34
CA TRP A 287 -33.78 9.07 -4.63
C TRP A 287 -35.27 9.27 -4.86
N TYR A 288 -36.09 8.24 -4.66
CA TYR A 288 -37.52 8.27 -4.90
C TYR A 288 -38.23 9.32 -4.03
N ASP A 289 -37.88 9.39 -2.75
CA ASP A 289 -38.47 10.36 -1.83
C ASP A 289 -38.15 11.79 -2.25
N PHE A 290 -36.93 12.06 -2.70
CA PHE A 290 -36.56 13.38 -3.24
C PHE A 290 -37.20 13.68 -4.59
N ASP A 291 -37.30 12.70 -5.47
CA ASP A 291 -38.00 12.87 -6.76
C ASP A 291 -39.47 13.21 -6.52
N ARG A 292 -40.13 12.48 -5.60
CA ARG A 292 -41.51 12.78 -5.20
C ARG A 292 -41.61 14.19 -4.58
N GLU A 293 -40.73 14.56 -3.68
CA GLU A 293 -40.71 15.87 -3.01
C GLU A 293 -40.65 17.05 -4.01
N ILE A 294 -39.86 16.93 -5.09
CA ILE A 294 -39.74 18.02 -6.11
C ILE A 294 -40.83 18.02 -7.18
N ASN A 295 -41.36 16.86 -7.53
CA ASN A 295 -42.32 16.68 -8.64
C ASN A 295 -43.76 16.63 -8.19
N ALA A 296 -44.04 16.41 -6.90
CA ALA A 296 -45.39 16.37 -6.36
C ALA A 296 -46.12 17.68 -6.62
N THR A 297 -47.40 17.55 -6.99
CA THR A 297 -48.33 18.66 -7.10
C THR A 297 -49.41 18.50 -6.04
N TYR A 298 -49.98 19.61 -5.58
CA TYR A 298 -50.87 19.63 -4.42
C TYR A 298 -52.19 20.34 -4.74
N ASN A 299 -53.24 19.90 -4.08
CA ASN A 299 -54.55 20.55 -4.19
C ASN A 299 -54.71 21.73 -3.21
N HIS A 300 -53.69 21.99 -2.35
CA HIS A 300 -53.65 23.10 -1.42
C HIS A 300 -52.33 23.90 -1.53
N VAL A 301 -52.38 25.22 -1.41
CA VAL A 301 -51.25 26.11 -1.66
C VAL A 301 -50.23 26.12 -0.52
N SER A 302 -50.65 25.88 0.73
CA SER A 302 -49.81 25.94 1.91
C SER A 302 -49.61 24.61 2.59
N ASP A 303 -50.49 23.66 2.41
CA ASP A 303 -50.47 22.34 2.99
C ASP A 303 -49.94 21.32 1.98
N HIS A 304 -48.65 20.96 2.17
CA HIS A 304 -47.91 20.03 1.32
C HIS A 304 -47.74 18.70 2.05
N THR A 305 -48.86 18.07 2.38
CA THR A 305 -48.89 16.74 3.02
C THR A 305 -49.23 15.66 1.98
N PRO A 306 -48.91 14.38 2.22
CA PRO A 306 -49.13 13.29 1.26
C PRO A 306 -50.60 13.12 0.85
N ASP A 307 -51.55 13.41 1.71
CA ASP A 307 -52.99 13.34 1.45
C ASP A 307 -53.50 14.49 0.57
N GLN A 308 -52.73 15.55 0.41
CA GLN A 308 -53.00 16.69 -0.45
C GLN A 308 -52.35 16.58 -1.84
N GLU A 309 -51.59 15.51 -2.09
CA GLU A 309 -50.91 15.29 -3.36
C GLU A 309 -51.92 14.91 -4.48
N CYS A 310 -51.72 15.49 -5.65
CA CYS A 310 -52.48 15.15 -6.86
C CYS A 310 -51.82 13.98 -7.61
N LEU A 311 -51.69 12.84 -6.90
CA LEU A 311 -51.02 11.64 -7.37
C LEU A 311 -51.88 10.92 -8.43
N GLU A 312 -51.31 10.60 -9.60
CA GLU A 312 -51.91 9.78 -10.65
C GLU A 312 -51.45 8.32 -10.60
N GLU A 313 -50.15 8.11 -10.39
CA GLU A 313 -49.55 6.77 -10.39
C GLU A 313 -48.44 6.72 -9.31
N GLU A 314 -48.53 5.76 -8.41
CA GLU A 314 -47.45 5.46 -7.50
C GLU A 314 -46.29 4.84 -8.27
N GLY A 315 -45.07 5.38 -8.12
CA GLY A 315 -43.90 4.82 -8.74
C GLY A 315 -43.39 3.57 -7.99
N ASP A 316 -42.24 3.09 -8.42
CA ASP A 316 -41.54 1.98 -7.76
C ASP A 316 -40.05 2.33 -7.59
N PRO A 317 -39.58 2.63 -6.37
CA PRO A 317 -38.17 2.95 -6.13
C PRO A 317 -37.24 1.79 -6.50
N ARG A 318 -37.65 0.53 -6.30
CA ARG A 318 -36.81 -0.65 -6.64
C ARG A 318 -36.50 -0.72 -8.12
N LEU A 319 -37.44 -0.32 -8.97
CA LEU A 319 -37.33 -0.28 -10.43
C LEU A 319 -36.86 1.09 -10.95
N LEU A 320 -36.53 2.04 -10.07
CA LEU A 320 -36.21 3.43 -10.41
C LEU A 320 -37.31 4.11 -11.24
N ARG A 321 -38.61 3.82 -10.93
CA ARG A 321 -39.76 4.44 -11.56
C ARG A 321 -40.27 5.56 -10.67
N PRO A 322 -40.28 6.82 -11.15
CA PRO A 322 -40.81 7.94 -10.38
C PRO A 322 -42.34 7.84 -10.22
N ALA A 323 -42.88 8.48 -9.21
CA ALA A 323 -44.30 8.72 -9.08
C ALA A 323 -44.74 9.76 -10.15
N ARG A 324 -46.00 9.65 -10.62
CA ARG A 324 -46.61 10.58 -11.55
C ARG A 324 -47.67 11.40 -10.86
N PHE A 325 -47.67 12.68 -11.16
CA PHE A 325 -48.59 13.65 -10.59
C PHE A 325 -49.31 14.43 -11.70
N THR A 326 -50.52 14.84 -11.45
CA THR A 326 -51.23 15.76 -12.35
C THR A 326 -50.38 17.02 -12.54
N PRO A 327 -50.13 17.48 -13.78
CA PRO A 327 -49.30 18.64 -14.05
C PRO A 327 -49.82 19.90 -13.32
N TYR A 328 -48.89 20.67 -12.74
CA TYR A 328 -49.24 21.91 -12.05
C TYR A 328 -49.89 22.94 -12.99
N SER A 329 -50.79 23.74 -12.43
CA SER A 329 -51.42 24.84 -13.19
C SER A 329 -50.50 26.08 -13.22
N PRO A 330 -50.19 26.64 -14.42
CA PRO A 330 -49.34 27.83 -14.55
C PRO A 330 -50.01 29.11 -13.99
N HIS A 331 -51.30 29.11 -13.71
CA HIS A 331 -52.06 30.27 -13.23
C HIS A 331 -52.20 30.35 -11.73
N ASN A 332 -51.33 29.67 -10.97
CA ASN A 332 -51.37 29.59 -9.50
C ASN A 332 -52.74 29.13 -8.97
N THR A 333 -53.29 28.11 -9.61
CA THR A 333 -54.49 27.40 -9.22
C THR A 333 -54.19 25.93 -9.02
N VAL A 334 -55.14 25.12 -8.57
CA VAL A 334 -54.99 23.69 -8.39
C VAL A 334 -54.74 22.99 -9.73
N PRO A 335 -53.77 22.08 -9.85
CA PRO A 335 -52.77 21.65 -8.85
C PRO A 335 -51.65 22.67 -8.69
N TYR A 336 -51.26 22.89 -7.44
CA TYR A 336 -50.13 23.78 -7.10
C TYR A 336 -48.78 23.06 -7.17
N LYS A 337 -47.73 23.78 -7.62
CA LYS A 337 -46.38 23.26 -7.69
C LYS A 337 -45.77 23.08 -6.29
N SER A 338 -44.94 22.05 -6.12
CA SER A 338 -44.14 21.88 -4.92
C SER A 338 -43.24 23.09 -4.67
N LYS A 339 -43.13 23.50 -3.40
CA LYS A 339 -42.16 24.50 -2.92
C LYS A 339 -40.76 23.94 -2.68
N TYR A 340 -40.59 22.61 -2.69
CA TYR A 340 -39.33 21.92 -2.36
C TYR A 340 -38.45 21.72 -3.59
N GLN A 341 -37.93 22.80 -4.17
CA GLN A 341 -37.12 22.76 -5.39
C GLN A 341 -35.60 22.65 -5.12
N THR A 342 -35.19 22.66 -3.85
CA THR A 342 -33.79 22.71 -3.45
C THR A 342 -33.01 21.47 -3.91
N MET A 343 -33.68 20.31 -4.01
CA MET A 343 -33.05 19.04 -4.37
C MET A 343 -33.01 18.77 -5.88
N TYR A 344 -33.56 19.67 -6.73
CA TYR A 344 -33.70 19.43 -8.17
C TYR A 344 -32.37 18.97 -8.85
N SER A 345 -31.26 19.65 -8.55
CA SER A 345 -29.97 19.30 -9.16
C SER A 345 -29.39 17.98 -8.62
N TYR A 346 -29.77 17.58 -7.39
CA TYR A 346 -29.27 16.36 -6.76
C TYR A 346 -30.02 15.12 -7.25
N VAL A 347 -31.31 15.19 -7.41
CA VAL A 347 -32.15 14.06 -7.87
C VAL A 347 -31.66 13.50 -9.20
N GLY A 348 -31.38 14.37 -10.18
CA GLY A 348 -30.87 13.94 -11.49
C GLY A 348 -29.49 13.29 -11.40
N LYS A 349 -28.60 13.80 -10.55
CA LYS A 349 -27.26 13.22 -10.34
C LYS A 349 -27.35 11.86 -9.66
N ILE A 350 -28.14 11.75 -8.58
CA ILE A 350 -28.34 10.49 -7.86
C ILE A 350 -28.93 9.45 -8.81
N PHE A 351 -29.94 9.80 -9.58
CA PHE A 351 -30.56 8.91 -10.56
C PHE A 351 -29.55 8.38 -11.57
N SER A 352 -28.75 9.26 -12.17
CA SER A 352 -27.70 8.87 -13.11
C SER A 352 -26.70 7.89 -12.50
N ARG A 353 -26.33 8.08 -11.21
CA ARG A 353 -25.44 7.17 -10.50
C ARG A 353 -26.08 5.80 -10.25
N LEU A 354 -27.36 5.77 -9.88
CA LEU A 354 -28.10 4.52 -9.62
C LEU A 354 -28.34 3.69 -10.90
N GLN A 355 -28.42 4.35 -12.06
CA GLN A 355 -28.57 3.66 -13.34
C GLN A 355 -27.26 3.10 -13.89
N ASP A 356 -26.11 3.65 -13.49
CA ASP A 356 -24.82 3.24 -13.99
C ASP A 356 -24.36 1.92 -13.33
N SER A 357 -24.30 0.88 -14.14
CA SER A 357 -23.94 -0.47 -13.68
C SER A 357 -22.55 -0.58 -13.05
N ARG A 358 -21.64 0.36 -13.35
CA ARG A 358 -20.27 0.41 -12.78
C ARG A 358 -20.27 0.65 -11.27
N TYR A 359 -21.34 1.23 -10.72
CA TYR A 359 -21.51 1.52 -9.30
C TYR A 359 -22.28 0.41 -8.55
N SER A 360 -22.73 -0.63 -9.25
CA SER A 360 -23.60 -1.66 -8.66
C SER A 360 -22.98 -2.39 -7.48
N PHE A 361 -21.66 -2.58 -7.47
CA PHE A 361 -20.94 -3.22 -6.36
C PHE A 361 -20.98 -2.42 -5.04
N MET A 362 -21.28 -1.12 -5.12
CA MET A 362 -21.52 -0.26 -3.95
C MET A 362 -23.00 -0.14 -3.61
N PHE A 363 -23.87 0.06 -4.61
CA PHE A 363 -25.29 0.33 -4.39
C PHE A 363 -26.14 -0.92 -4.22
N ASN A 364 -25.76 -2.05 -4.83
CA ASN A 364 -26.49 -3.30 -4.78
C ASN A 364 -25.55 -4.47 -4.46
N PRO A 365 -24.77 -4.41 -3.38
CA PRO A 365 -23.97 -5.57 -3.01
C PRO A 365 -24.91 -6.72 -2.64
N PRO A 366 -24.66 -7.97 -3.08
CA PRO A 366 -25.59 -9.10 -2.90
C PRO A 366 -26.02 -9.34 -1.45
N ASP A 367 -25.11 -9.10 -0.50
CA ASP A 367 -25.31 -9.43 0.92
C ASP A 367 -25.44 -8.21 1.83
N TYR A 368 -25.21 -7.00 1.34
CA TYR A 368 -25.18 -5.77 2.13
C TYR A 368 -26.09 -4.67 1.56
N SER A 369 -27.00 -5.04 0.68
CA SER A 369 -27.98 -4.13 0.14
C SER A 369 -29.26 -4.17 0.96
N ASP A 370 -29.78 -3.01 1.28
CA ASP A 370 -31.12 -2.75 1.75
C ASP A 370 -31.49 -3.18 3.17
N GLU A 371 -32.66 -2.74 3.57
CA GLU A 371 -33.34 -3.02 4.84
C GLU A 371 -33.58 -4.51 5.10
N GLU A 372 -33.52 -5.36 4.08
CA GLU A 372 -33.77 -6.80 4.18
C GLU A 372 -32.48 -7.64 4.32
N SER A 373 -31.30 -7.00 4.22
CA SER A 373 -30.04 -7.74 4.28
C SER A 373 -29.85 -8.43 5.64
N PRO A 374 -29.58 -9.75 5.67
CA PRO A 374 -29.26 -10.45 6.89
C PRO A 374 -27.88 -10.08 7.44
N ASN A 375 -27.04 -9.44 6.63
CA ASN A 375 -25.64 -9.14 6.93
C ASN A 375 -25.46 -7.66 7.29
N ASP A 376 -24.61 -7.41 8.27
CA ASP A 376 -24.24 -6.08 8.76
C ASP A 376 -22.71 -5.92 8.68
N ILE A 377 -22.20 -4.81 9.12
CA ILE A 377 -20.78 -4.45 9.08
C ILE A 377 -19.88 -5.48 9.81
N ASP A 378 -20.38 -6.17 10.84
CA ASP A 378 -19.66 -7.23 11.52
C ASP A 378 -19.38 -8.43 10.60
N HIS A 379 -20.31 -8.78 9.72
CA HIS A 379 -20.10 -9.82 8.73
C HIS A 379 -19.05 -9.39 7.69
N LEU A 380 -19.05 -8.12 7.28
CA LEU A 380 -18.04 -7.57 6.39
C LEU A 380 -16.64 -7.68 7.00
N PHE A 381 -16.48 -7.25 8.26
CA PHE A 381 -15.20 -7.38 8.98
C PHE A 381 -14.75 -8.84 9.08
N ARG A 382 -15.63 -9.76 9.49
CA ARG A 382 -15.29 -11.18 9.55
C ARG A 382 -14.87 -11.73 8.17
N SER A 383 -15.56 -11.33 7.12
CA SER A 383 -15.24 -11.81 5.78
C SER A 383 -13.87 -11.31 5.28
N TRP A 384 -13.46 -10.10 5.65
CA TRP A 384 -12.18 -9.53 5.21
C TRP A 384 -11.01 -9.85 6.14
N ILE A 385 -11.22 -9.97 7.44
CA ILE A 385 -10.12 -10.01 8.40
C ILE A 385 -10.15 -11.18 9.37
N ASP A 386 -11.21 -12.00 9.39
CA ASP A 386 -11.34 -13.11 10.33
C ASP A 386 -11.86 -14.40 9.68
N HIS A 387 -11.03 -15.01 8.85
CA HIS A 387 -11.31 -16.27 8.17
C HIS A 387 -10.07 -17.19 8.13
N ASN A 388 -10.26 -18.45 7.72
CA ASN A 388 -9.20 -19.48 7.77
C ASN A 388 -8.03 -19.24 6.81
N HIS A 389 -8.21 -18.45 5.75
CA HIS A 389 -7.16 -18.16 4.77
C HIS A 389 -6.33 -16.98 5.21
N ARG A 390 -5.84 -16.67 6.17
CA ARG A 390 -4.93 -15.64 6.68
C ARG A 390 -4.53 -14.48 5.74
N LEU A 391 -4.75 -14.62 4.44
CA LEU A 391 -4.59 -13.59 3.41
C LEU A 391 -5.92 -13.31 2.73
N THR A 392 -6.33 -12.06 2.73
CA THR A 392 -7.44 -11.54 1.92
C THR A 392 -6.86 -10.75 0.76
N ILE A 393 -7.32 -11.03 -0.45
CA ILE A 393 -7.01 -10.24 -1.64
C ILE A 393 -8.29 -9.53 -2.08
N LEU A 394 -8.27 -8.21 -2.03
CA LEU A 394 -9.33 -7.36 -2.55
C LEU A 394 -8.92 -6.95 -3.97
N ASP A 395 -9.41 -7.70 -4.96
CA ASP A 395 -9.12 -7.48 -6.37
C ASP A 395 -9.97 -6.32 -6.88
N LEU A 396 -9.35 -5.18 -7.09
CA LEU A 396 -9.96 -3.95 -7.57
C LEU A 396 -9.81 -3.75 -9.09
N SER A 397 -9.27 -4.73 -9.81
CA SER A 397 -8.98 -4.60 -11.25
C SER A 397 -10.22 -4.34 -12.12
N GLY A 398 -11.42 -4.67 -11.62
CA GLY A 398 -12.70 -4.38 -12.28
C GLY A 398 -13.32 -3.04 -11.87
N ILE A 399 -12.72 -2.29 -10.94
CA ILE A 399 -13.25 -0.99 -10.48
C ILE A 399 -12.81 0.12 -11.44
N PRO A 400 -13.71 0.99 -11.90
CA PRO A 400 -13.33 2.19 -12.63
C PRO A 400 -12.32 3.04 -11.87
N PHE A 401 -11.36 3.62 -12.58
CA PHE A 401 -10.27 4.39 -11.97
C PHE A 401 -10.78 5.50 -11.03
N GLU A 402 -11.88 6.15 -11.41
CA GLU A 402 -12.50 7.23 -10.64
C GLU A 402 -13.04 6.78 -9.28
N LEU A 403 -13.25 5.47 -9.10
CA LEU A 403 -13.80 4.89 -7.86
C LEU A 403 -12.73 4.26 -6.97
N ILE A 404 -11.50 4.11 -7.46
CA ILE A 404 -10.41 3.48 -6.69
C ILE A 404 -10.11 4.28 -5.41
N ASP A 405 -10.00 5.62 -5.52
CA ASP A 405 -9.71 6.48 -4.37
C ASP A 405 -10.72 6.32 -3.24
N ILE A 406 -12.02 6.42 -3.54
CA ILE A 406 -13.08 6.28 -2.53
C ILE A 406 -13.18 4.85 -2.02
N SER A 407 -12.98 3.84 -2.87
CA SER A 407 -13.03 2.42 -2.49
C SER A 407 -11.90 2.06 -1.52
N VAL A 408 -10.66 2.42 -1.86
CA VAL A 408 -9.50 2.18 -1.00
C VAL A 408 -9.59 2.98 0.29
N GLY A 409 -10.09 4.23 0.21
CA GLY A 409 -10.34 5.07 1.37
C GLY A 409 -11.31 4.42 2.35
N LEU A 410 -12.46 3.96 1.86
CA LEU A 410 -13.47 3.31 2.68
C LEU A 410 -12.98 1.98 3.27
N ILE A 411 -12.36 1.11 2.48
CA ILE A 411 -11.76 -0.14 2.94
C ILE A 411 -10.76 0.13 4.07
N SER A 412 -9.82 1.04 3.84
CA SER A 412 -8.77 1.37 4.81
C SER A 412 -9.33 1.95 6.09
N ARG A 413 -10.32 2.86 5.99
CA ARG A 413 -11.01 3.43 7.13
C ARG A 413 -11.77 2.38 7.94
N LEU A 414 -12.55 1.54 7.29
CA LEU A 414 -13.34 0.50 7.97
C LEU A 414 -12.44 -0.49 8.72
N ILE A 415 -11.34 -0.93 8.10
CA ILE A 415 -10.38 -1.82 8.76
C ILE A 415 -9.70 -1.10 9.94
N TYR A 416 -9.25 0.14 9.76
CA TYR A 416 -8.69 0.92 10.85
C TYR A 416 -9.69 1.10 12.00
N ASP A 417 -10.94 1.47 11.70
CA ASP A 417 -11.98 1.70 12.69
C ASP A 417 -12.32 0.40 13.45
N SER A 418 -12.38 -0.75 12.78
CA SER A 418 -12.57 -2.05 13.45
C SER A 418 -11.48 -2.34 14.47
N MET A 419 -10.23 -2.01 14.14
CA MET A 419 -9.06 -2.20 15.02
C MET A 419 -8.99 -1.15 16.13
N TYR A 420 -9.41 0.07 15.85
CA TYR A 420 -9.46 1.17 16.81
C TYR A 420 -10.53 0.94 17.88
N TRP A 421 -11.76 0.62 17.47
CA TRP A 421 -12.86 0.36 18.38
C TRP A 421 -12.72 -0.99 19.11
N GLY A 422 -12.13 -1.99 18.42
CA GLY A 422 -11.82 -3.30 19.00
C GLY A 422 -10.54 -3.35 19.83
N ARG A 423 -9.89 -2.23 20.16
CA ARG A 423 -8.56 -2.22 20.80
C ARG A 423 -8.50 -2.82 22.21
N TYR A 424 -9.62 -2.93 22.87
CA TYR A 424 -9.75 -3.54 24.21
C TYR A 424 -10.37 -4.93 24.19
N GLU A 425 -10.82 -5.39 23.04
CA GLU A 425 -11.40 -6.71 22.88
C GLU A 425 -10.29 -7.78 22.81
N GLU A 426 -10.59 -8.99 23.32
CA GLU A 426 -9.64 -10.09 23.42
C GLU A 426 -9.20 -10.63 22.06
N TYR A 427 -10.10 -10.63 21.07
CA TYR A 427 -9.89 -11.30 19.77
C TYR A 427 -9.73 -10.34 18.59
N THR A 428 -9.48 -9.07 18.83
CA THR A 428 -9.28 -8.06 17.77
C THR A 428 -8.30 -6.98 18.24
N GLY A 429 -8.10 -5.95 17.43
CA GLY A 429 -7.23 -4.83 17.74
C GLY A 429 -5.78 -5.27 18.02
N ARG A 430 -5.22 -4.80 19.11
CA ARG A 430 -3.81 -5.04 19.49
C ARG A 430 -3.45 -6.51 19.69
N GLN A 431 -4.41 -7.34 20.11
CA GLN A 431 -4.20 -8.76 20.36
C GLN A 431 -4.06 -9.57 19.07
N ARG A 432 -4.64 -9.07 17.99
CA ARG A 432 -4.59 -9.69 16.66
C ARG A 432 -4.21 -8.67 15.58
N PRO A 433 -2.92 -8.28 15.48
CA PRO A 433 -2.45 -7.30 14.51
C PRO A 433 -2.77 -7.71 13.06
N ILE A 434 -2.90 -6.71 12.20
CA ILE A 434 -3.18 -6.87 10.77
C ILE A 434 -2.13 -6.12 9.93
N LEU A 435 -1.76 -6.70 8.80
CA LEU A 435 -0.96 -6.03 7.77
C LEU A 435 -1.84 -5.65 6.59
N MET A 436 -1.92 -4.35 6.30
CA MET A 436 -2.50 -3.80 5.08
C MET A 436 -1.41 -3.66 4.02
N VAL A 437 -1.65 -4.20 2.81
CA VAL A 437 -0.72 -4.10 1.69
C VAL A 437 -1.39 -3.34 0.55
N TYR A 438 -0.76 -2.29 0.06
CA TYR A 438 -1.29 -1.37 -0.94
C TYR A 438 -0.46 -1.46 -2.23
N GLU A 439 -1.01 -2.13 -3.24
CA GLU A 439 -0.39 -2.30 -4.56
C GLU A 439 -0.60 -1.06 -5.43
N GLU A 440 0.42 -0.69 -6.23
CA GLU A 440 0.46 0.52 -7.07
C GLU A 440 -0.02 1.80 -6.37
N ALA A 441 0.45 1.97 -5.13
CA ALA A 441 0.01 2.99 -4.19
C ALA A 441 0.05 4.43 -4.74
N HIS A 442 0.93 4.73 -5.71
CA HIS A 442 1.01 6.06 -6.34
C HIS A 442 -0.28 6.46 -7.07
N SER A 443 -1.09 5.49 -7.51
CA SER A 443 -2.31 5.76 -8.27
C SER A 443 -3.44 6.36 -7.43
N TYR A 444 -3.43 6.15 -6.10
CA TYR A 444 -4.48 6.63 -5.19
C TYR A 444 -3.96 7.27 -3.88
N LEU A 445 -2.64 7.30 -3.66
CA LEU A 445 -2.00 8.00 -2.53
C LEU A 445 -1.08 9.14 -3.01
N PRO A 446 -1.56 10.08 -3.84
CA PRO A 446 -0.70 11.06 -4.50
C PRO A 446 -0.13 12.08 -3.52
N LYS A 447 1.02 12.66 -3.89
CA LYS A 447 1.71 13.73 -3.16
C LYS A 447 0.85 14.99 -3.01
N SER A 448 0.04 15.33 -4.02
CA SER A 448 -0.84 16.50 -4.01
C SER A 448 -2.26 16.15 -4.42
N GLU A 449 -3.25 16.84 -3.86
CA GLU A 449 -4.68 16.65 -4.13
C GLU A 449 -5.14 17.19 -5.51
N ARG A 450 -4.24 17.81 -6.28
CA ARG A 450 -4.57 18.53 -7.51
C ARG A 450 -4.58 17.68 -8.79
N SER A 451 -4.41 16.37 -8.72
CA SER A 451 -4.55 15.53 -9.90
C SER A 451 -6.04 15.21 -10.14
N ASN A 452 -6.49 15.42 -11.39
CA ASN A 452 -7.86 15.19 -11.82
C ASN A 452 -8.44 13.88 -11.27
N HIS A 453 -9.60 13.97 -10.59
CA HIS A 453 -10.40 12.85 -10.06
C HIS A 453 -9.91 12.13 -8.80
N ILE A 454 -8.81 12.54 -8.16
CA ILE A 454 -8.37 11.99 -6.87
C ILE A 454 -8.66 13.02 -5.78
N TYR A 455 -9.59 12.68 -4.88
CA TYR A 455 -10.07 13.58 -3.82
C TYR A 455 -9.36 13.35 -2.48
N GLY A 456 -8.45 12.38 -2.46
CA GLY A 456 -7.61 12.11 -1.31
C GLY A 456 -8.29 11.32 -0.19
N TYR A 457 -9.39 10.63 -0.43
CA TYR A 457 -10.03 9.76 0.56
C TYR A 457 -9.12 8.61 0.97
N ALA A 458 -8.55 7.88 -0.01
CA ALA A 458 -7.57 6.85 0.24
C ALA A 458 -6.36 7.41 0.97
N ARG A 459 -5.81 8.52 0.48
CA ARG A 459 -4.65 9.16 1.08
C ARG A 459 -4.88 9.50 2.56
N ARG A 460 -5.99 10.15 2.91
CA ARG A 460 -6.31 10.51 4.31
C ARG A 460 -6.43 9.29 5.21
N ALA A 461 -7.14 8.26 4.76
CA ALA A 461 -7.33 7.03 5.52
C ALA A 461 -6.00 6.29 5.73
N VAL A 462 -5.18 6.16 4.68
CA VAL A 462 -3.89 5.46 4.74
C VAL A 462 -2.85 6.28 5.53
N GLU A 463 -2.80 7.62 5.36
CA GLU A 463 -1.93 8.46 6.20
C GLU A 463 -2.25 8.31 7.70
N LYS A 464 -3.54 8.16 8.07
CA LYS A 464 -3.94 7.90 9.45
C LYS A 464 -3.39 6.55 9.94
N ILE A 465 -3.44 5.51 9.10
CA ILE A 465 -2.85 4.19 9.41
C ILE A 465 -1.34 4.34 9.64
N PHE A 466 -0.62 5.03 8.78
CA PHE A 466 0.83 5.23 8.92
C PHE A 466 1.20 6.04 10.17
N LYS A 467 0.40 7.05 10.54
CA LYS A 467 0.66 7.88 11.73
C LYS A 467 0.31 7.18 13.06
N GLU A 468 -0.76 6.40 13.08
CA GLU A 468 -1.37 5.94 14.33
C GLU A 468 -1.60 4.43 14.40
N GLY A 469 -1.63 3.73 13.25
CA GLY A 469 -2.03 2.33 13.13
C GLY A 469 -1.28 1.38 14.05
N ARG A 470 0.02 1.61 14.23
CA ARG A 470 0.86 0.82 15.14
C ARG A 470 0.27 0.70 16.56
N LYS A 471 -0.32 1.78 17.08
CA LYS A 471 -0.93 1.80 18.43
C LYS A 471 -2.12 0.85 18.55
N PHE A 472 -2.76 0.55 17.43
CA PHE A 472 -3.98 -0.25 17.35
C PHE A 472 -3.75 -1.62 16.68
N GLY A 473 -2.48 -1.97 16.38
CA GLY A 473 -2.14 -3.24 15.75
C GLY A 473 -2.35 -3.24 14.23
N VAL A 474 -2.36 -2.07 13.56
CA VAL A 474 -2.44 -1.97 12.12
C VAL A 474 -1.07 -1.61 11.55
N GLY A 475 -0.46 -2.54 10.83
CA GLY A 475 0.74 -2.30 10.02
C GLY A 475 0.36 -2.03 8.56
N ALA A 476 1.27 -1.38 7.81
CA ALA A 476 1.05 -1.10 6.41
C ALA A 476 2.32 -1.30 5.57
N MET A 477 2.12 -1.80 4.35
CA MET A 477 3.15 -1.93 3.32
C MET A 477 2.65 -1.28 2.04
N VAL A 478 3.38 -0.31 1.51
CA VAL A 478 3.09 0.30 0.21
C VAL A 478 4.01 -0.25 -0.87
N ILE A 479 3.45 -0.52 -2.05
CA ILE A 479 4.17 -1.01 -3.21
C ILE A 479 3.98 0.00 -4.33
N THR A 480 5.08 0.49 -4.92
CA THR A 480 4.99 1.48 -5.98
C THR A 480 6.19 1.45 -6.93
N GLN A 481 5.93 1.81 -8.16
CA GLN A 481 6.98 2.08 -9.15
C GLN A 481 7.39 3.56 -9.21
N ARG A 482 6.63 4.46 -8.56
CA ARG A 482 6.83 5.91 -8.59
C ARG A 482 6.81 6.51 -7.18
N PRO A 483 7.85 6.28 -6.38
CA PRO A 483 7.91 6.83 -5.02
C PRO A 483 7.83 8.35 -4.97
N SER A 484 8.28 9.07 -6.01
CA SER A 484 8.20 10.52 -6.09
C SER A 484 6.78 11.09 -6.20
N GLU A 485 5.81 10.25 -6.59
CA GLU A 485 4.40 10.63 -6.73
C GLU A 485 3.56 10.34 -5.45
N ILE A 486 4.10 9.58 -4.49
CA ILE A 486 3.41 9.24 -3.23
C ILE A 486 3.49 10.37 -2.20
N SER A 487 2.49 10.43 -1.32
CA SER A 487 2.45 11.30 -0.15
C SER A 487 3.75 11.26 0.65
N GLU A 488 4.38 12.42 0.84
CA GLU A 488 5.58 12.57 1.67
C GLU A 488 5.32 12.16 3.14
N THR A 489 4.10 12.39 3.63
CA THR A 489 3.69 11.95 4.97
C THR A 489 3.77 10.44 5.12
N ILE A 490 3.35 9.68 4.10
CA ILE A 490 3.43 8.21 4.11
C ILE A 490 4.89 7.78 4.10
N LEU A 491 5.69 8.28 3.15
CA LEU A 491 7.09 7.89 3.02
C LEU A 491 7.92 8.22 4.26
N ALA A 492 7.63 9.34 4.93
CA ALA A 492 8.31 9.74 6.17
C ALA A 492 8.00 8.83 7.38
N GLN A 493 6.93 8.04 7.32
CA GLN A 493 6.56 7.07 8.36
C GLN A 493 6.99 5.65 8.05
N VAL A 494 7.60 5.41 6.89
CA VAL A 494 8.14 4.11 6.51
C VAL A 494 9.41 3.83 7.29
N GLY A 495 9.38 2.79 8.12
CA GLY A 495 10.55 2.34 8.89
C GLY A 495 11.51 1.46 8.09
N THR A 496 11.03 0.80 7.02
CA THR A 496 11.86 -0.11 6.21
C THR A 496 11.57 0.02 4.73
N PHE A 497 12.61 0.29 3.95
CA PHE A 497 12.56 0.35 2.49
C PHE A 497 13.18 -0.91 1.88
N ILE A 498 12.48 -1.51 0.95
CA ILE A 498 12.92 -2.62 0.09
C ILE A 498 12.95 -2.08 -1.33
N ALA A 499 14.08 -1.51 -1.74
CA ALA A 499 14.24 -0.82 -3.00
C ALA A 499 14.89 -1.72 -4.05
N LEU A 500 14.13 -2.10 -5.07
CA LEU A 500 14.62 -2.76 -6.27
C LEU A 500 15.17 -1.71 -7.25
N ARG A 501 15.48 -2.15 -8.48
CA ARG A 501 16.02 -1.25 -9.51
C ARG A 501 15.10 -0.05 -9.75
N LEU A 502 15.66 1.16 -9.57
CA LEU A 502 15.06 2.45 -9.89
C LEU A 502 15.98 3.23 -10.82
N THR A 503 15.48 3.64 -11.98
CA THR A 503 16.26 4.35 -13.01
C THR A 503 15.97 5.85 -13.06
N ASN A 504 14.81 6.27 -12.57
CA ASN A 504 14.42 7.68 -12.53
C ASN A 504 15.14 8.41 -11.38
N SER A 505 15.75 9.56 -11.67
CA SER A 505 16.48 10.36 -10.67
C SER A 505 15.56 10.95 -9.59
N GLY A 506 14.35 11.38 -9.95
CA GLY A 506 13.36 11.89 -9.00
C GLY A 506 12.94 10.84 -7.97
N ASP A 507 12.67 9.61 -8.44
CA ASP A 507 12.32 8.48 -7.59
C ASP A 507 13.47 8.08 -6.67
N LYS A 508 14.70 8.04 -7.21
CA LYS A 508 15.91 7.76 -6.42
C LYS A 508 16.12 8.82 -5.32
N ASN A 509 16.00 10.10 -5.65
CA ASN A 509 16.17 11.19 -4.70
C ASN A 509 15.11 11.15 -3.59
N THR A 510 13.87 10.77 -3.92
CA THR A 510 12.80 10.60 -2.93
C THR A 510 13.14 9.49 -1.94
N VAL A 511 13.61 8.34 -2.42
CA VAL A 511 14.07 7.24 -1.55
C VAL A 511 15.26 7.69 -0.70
N GLN A 512 16.21 8.43 -1.29
CA GLN A 512 17.39 8.95 -0.60
C GLN A 512 17.04 9.93 0.55
N SER A 513 16.05 10.78 0.33
CA SER A 513 15.60 11.75 1.35
C SER A 513 14.75 11.11 2.46
N ALA A 514 14.05 10.01 2.16
CA ALA A 514 13.22 9.30 3.12
C ALA A 514 13.99 8.23 3.91
N ALA A 515 15.07 7.70 3.34
CA ALA A 515 15.93 6.71 4.01
C ALA A 515 16.85 7.39 5.06
N PRO A 516 17.31 6.65 6.09
CA PRO A 516 18.27 7.18 7.06
C PRO A 516 19.52 7.77 6.38
N ASN A 517 19.97 8.94 6.86
CA ASN A 517 21.03 9.77 6.25
C ASN A 517 22.35 9.08 5.90
N ASN A 518 22.55 7.88 6.41
CA ASN A 518 23.82 7.14 6.29
C ASN A 518 23.87 6.18 5.10
N MET A 519 22.97 6.29 4.08
CA MET A 519 22.82 5.23 3.07
C MET A 519 22.91 5.68 1.62
N ASN A 520 23.33 6.91 1.40
CA ASN A 520 23.38 7.54 0.07
C ASN A 520 24.14 6.69 -0.96
N SER A 521 25.27 6.10 -0.59
CA SER A 521 26.09 5.31 -1.49
C SER A 521 25.43 4.00 -1.95
N LEU A 522 24.63 3.36 -1.09
CA LEU A 522 23.88 2.16 -1.49
C LEU A 522 22.71 2.53 -2.42
N ILE A 523 22.04 3.64 -2.15
CA ILE A 523 20.92 4.11 -2.98
C ILE A 523 21.41 4.49 -4.39
N GLU A 524 22.64 4.95 -4.52
CA GLU A 524 23.26 5.19 -5.84
C GLU A 524 23.42 3.92 -6.70
N LEU A 525 23.44 2.73 -6.08
CA LEU A 525 23.49 1.47 -6.81
C LEU A 525 22.15 1.02 -7.38
N LEU A 526 21.02 1.64 -7.00
CA LEU A 526 19.68 1.23 -7.44
C LEU A 526 19.52 1.08 -8.95
N PRO A 527 20.07 1.97 -9.83
CA PRO A 527 19.96 1.80 -11.27
C PRO A 527 20.67 0.55 -11.82
N SER A 528 21.71 0.08 -11.12
CA SER A 528 22.56 -1.04 -11.54
C SER A 528 22.14 -2.40 -11.00
N LEU A 529 21.08 -2.47 -10.18
CA LEU A 529 20.58 -3.72 -9.62
C LEU A 529 20.05 -4.66 -10.71
N ARG A 530 20.26 -5.96 -10.51
CA ARG A 530 19.67 -7.01 -11.35
C ARG A 530 18.16 -7.12 -11.05
N ILE A 531 17.43 -7.74 -11.96
CA ILE A 531 16.04 -8.12 -11.71
C ILE A 531 15.99 -9.07 -10.50
N GLY A 532 15.11 -8.79 -9.53
CA GLY A 532 14.99 -9.55 -8.31
C GLY A 532 16.08 -9.30 -7.27
N GLU A 533 16.96 -8.30 -7.49
CA GLU A 533 17.83 -7.77 -6.42
C GLU A 533 17.20 -6.52 -5.80
N ALA A 534 17.31 -6.44 -4.48
CA ALA A 534 16.85 -5.30 -3.69
C ALA A 534 17.93 -4.80 -2.74
N ILE A 535 17.94 -3.52 -2.48
CA ILE A 535 18.61 -2.91 -1.34
C ILE A 535 17.59 -2.74 -0.23
N ILE A 536 17.87 -3.33 0.93
CA ILE A 536 17.00 -3.27 2.10
C ILE A 536 17.67 -2.38 3.14
N VAL A 537 16.94 -1.36 3.58
CA VAL A 537 17.40 -0.38 4.56
C VAL A 537 16.30 -0.08 5.58
N GLY A 538 16.66 0.22 6.81
CA GLY A 538 15.70 0.64 7.84
C GLY A 538 15.72 -0.21 9.10
N GLU A 539 14.60 -0.17 9.84
CA GLU A 539 14.52 -0.75 11.18
C GLU A 539 14.42 -2.28 11.20
N ALA A 540 13.83 -2.88 10.15
CA ALA A 540 13.64 -4.32 10.10
C ALA A 540 14.91 -5.12 9.74
N ILE A 541 16.00 -4.46 9.37
CA ILE A 541 17.26 -5.12 9.05
C ILE A 541 18.41 -4.57 9.89
N ASN A 542 19.30 -5.45 10.37
CA ASN A 542 20.40 -5.02 11.24
C ASN A 542 21.39 -4.11 10.52
N ILE A 543 21.76 -4.46 9.31
CA ILE A 543 22.62 -3.64 8.46
C ILE A 543 22.01 -3.50 7.07
N PRO A 544 22.20 -2.36 6.41
CA PRO A 544 21.78 -2.17 5.02
C PRO A 544 22.37 -3.24 4.12
N SER A 545 21.54 -3.87 3.30
CA SER A 545 21.97 -5.06 2.58
C SER A 545 21.45 -5.10 1.16
N ARG A 546 22.30 -5.56 0.26
CA ARG A 546 21.92 -5.94 -1.09
C ARG A 546 21.55 -7.42 -1.09
N VAL A 547 20.29 -7.71 -1.37
CA VAL A 547 19.69 -9.02 -1.23
C VAL A 547 19.13 -9.49 -2.57
N ARG A 548 19.37 -10.74 -2.92
CA ARG A 548 18.72 -11.42 -4.04
C ARG A 548 17.48 -12.13 -3.52
N ILE A 549 16.33 -11.70 -3.98
CA ILE A 549 15.04 -12.29 -3.63
C ILE A 549 14.81 -13.54 -4.48
N GLU A 550 14.36 -14.62 -3.86
CA GLU A 550 14.03 -15.85 -4.56
C GLU A 550 12.75 -15.70 -5.40
N LEU A 551 12.71 -16.40 -6.52
CA LEU A 551 11.48 -16.48 -7.32
C LEU A 551 10.46 -17.37 -6.59
N VAL A 552 9.24 -16.89 -6.49
CA VAL A 552 8.14 -17.66 -5.89
C VAL A 552 7.43 -18.50 -6.94
N GLU A 553 6.98 -19.68 -6.55
CA GLU A 553 6.10 -20.52 -7.37
C GLU A 553 4.84 -20.88 -6.56
N PRO A 554 3.64 -20.78 -7.14
CA PRO A 554 3.33 -20.11 -8.41
C PRO A 554 3.60 -18.60 -8.34
N ARG A 555 3.82 -17.98 -9.51
CA ARG A 555 4.15 -16.54 -9.62
C ARG A 555 2.90 -15.66 -9.61
N PRO A 556 3.01 -14.40 -9.17
CA PRO A 556 2.02 -13.39 -9.53
C PRO A 556 1.88 -13.33 -11.06
N SER A 557 0.65 -13.24 -11.54
CA SER A 557 0.40 -13.15 -12.99
C SER A 557 0.72 -11.74 -13.45
N SER A 558 1.74 -11.57 -14.31
CA SER A 558 1.76 -10.37 -15.14
C SER A 558 0.69 -10.54 -16.21
N ASN A 559 -0.27 -9.65 -16.27
CA ASN A 559 -1.30 -9.65 -17.30
C ASN A 559 -0.78 -9.27 -18.70
N ASP A 560 0.55 -9.30 -18.90
CA ASP A 560 1.15 -9.00 -20.18
C ASP A 560 0.77 -10.09 -21.20
N PRO A 561 0.16 -9.72 -22.34
CA PRO A 561 -0.18 -10.67 -23.37
C PRO A 561 1.10 -11.28 -23.96
N LYS A 562 1.08 -12.58 -24.24
CA LYS A 562 2.16 -13.28 -24.94
C LYS A 562 2.20 -12.82 -26.40
N LEU A 563 2.71 -11.62 -26.64
CA LEU A 563 2.65 -10.92 -27.91
C LEU A 563 3.15 -11.77 -29.08
N VAL A 564 4.35 -12.37 -28.95
CA VAL A 564 4.96 -13.17 -30.03
C VAL A 564 4.07 -14.39 -30.35
N GLU A 565 3.59 -15.09 -29.33
CA GLU A 565 2.70 -16.25 -29.51
C GLU A 565 1.37 -15.83 -30.16
N ALA A 566 0.78 -14.75 -29.68
CA ALA A 566 -0.48 -14.22 -30.22
C ALA A 566 -0.33 -13.75 -31.67
N TRP A 567 0.73 -13.01 -31.99
CA TRP A 567 0.92 -12.49 -33.35
C TRP A 567 1.44 -13.52 -34.36
N THR A 568 2.00 -14.63 -33.90
CA THR A 568 2.41 -15.73 -34.78
C THR A 568 1.20 -16.55 -35.25
N ARG A 569 0.09 -16.53 -34.49
CA ARG A 569 -1.15 -17.23 -34.86
C ARG A 569 -1.95 -16.37 -35.83
N ARG A 570 -2.41 -16.99 -36.93
CA ARG A 570 -3.43 -16.41 -37.79
C ARG A 570 -4.80 -16.62 -37.16
N PHE A 571 -5.49 -15.54 -36.85
CA PHE A 571 -6.87 -15.60 -36.36
C PHE A 571 -7.81 -15.25 -37.51
N GLU A 572 -8.90 -16.01 -37.62
CA GLU A 572 -10.02 -15.63 -38.46
C GLU A 572 -10.87 -14.56 -37.72
N THR A 573 -11.41 -13.62 -38.48
CA THR A 573 -12.30 -12.60 -37.93
C THR A 573 -13.59 -13.24 -37.43
N ASN A 574 -13.97 -12.99 -36.18
CA ASN A 574 -15.22 -13.50 -35.59
C ASN A 574 -16.14 -12.33 -35.23
N GLU A 575 -17.12 -12.05 -36.09
CA GLU A 575 -18.07 -10.97 -35.92
C GLU A 575 -18.90 -11.09 -34.63
N GLU A 576 -19.25 -12.32 -34.21
CA GLU A 576 -20.03 -12.55 -32.98
C GLU A 576 -19.27 -12.12 -31.72
N GLN A 577 -17.96 -12.33 -31.70
CA GLN A 577 -17.13 -11.85 -30.58
C GLN A 577 -17.13 -10.32 -30.50
N TYR A 578 -17.07 -9.62 -31.65
CA TYR A 578 -17.14 -8.16 -31.64
C TYR A 578 -18.53 -7.64 -31.25
N LYS A 579 -19.61 -8.34 -31.60
CA LYS A 579 -20.96 -8.01 -31.11
C LYS A 579 -21.07 -8.16 -29.60
N SER A 580 -20.46 -9.22 -29.03
CA SER A 580 -20.38 -9.40 -27.58
C SER A 580 -19.60 -8.28 -26.90
N VAL A 581 -18.43 -7.89 -27.45
CA VAL A 581 -17.65 -6.76 -26.97
C VAL A 581 -18.46 -5.46 -27.00
N VAL A 582 -19.16 -5.19 -28.12
CA VAL A 582 -20.02 -3.99 -28.24
C VAL A 582 -21.14 -4.01 -27.20
N LYS A 583 -21.74 -5.19 -26.94
CA LYS A 583 -22.74 -5.34 -25.89
C LYS A 583 -22.16 -4.98 -24.52
N SER A 584 -21.00 -5.55 -24.16
CA SER A 584 -20.31 -5.24 -22.88
C SER A 584 -19.99 -3.74 -22.76
N ILE A 585 -19.52 -3.10 -23.84
CA ILE A 585 -19.26 -1.65 -23.86
C ILE A 585 -20.55 -0.85 -23.59
N ARG A 586 -21.67 -1.23 -24.22
CA ARG A 586 -22.95 -0.54 -24.05
C ARG A 586 -23.57 -0.75 -22.68
N GLU A 587 -23.46 -1.96 -22.14
CA GLU A 587 -23.94 -2.33 -20.80
C GLU A 587 -22.97 -1.89 -19.70
N GLN A 588 -21.73 -1.50 -20.06
CA GLN A 588 -20.64 -1.18 -19.13
C GLN A 588 -20.42 -2.30 -18.09
N LYS A 589 -20.58 -3.55 -18.53
CA LYS A 589 -20.38 -4.79 -17.74
C LYS A 589 -19.38 -5.67 -18.43
N GLN A 590 -18.50 -6.30 -17.63
CA GLN A 590 -17.62 -7.39 -18.06
C GLN A 590 -18.32 -8.74 -17.97
#